data_9c83afa9bf40a4b5e673de81274b30ee
#
_entry.id   9c83afa9bf40a4b5e673de81274b30ee
#
_cell.length_a   1.000
_cell.length_b   1.000
_cell.length_c   1.000
_cell.angle_alpha   90.00
_cell.angle_beta   90.00
_cell.angle_gamma   90.00
#
_symmetry.space_group_name_H-M   'P 1'
#
loop_
_entity.id
_entity.type
_entity.pdbx_description
1 polymer ?
#
loop_
_entity_poly.entity_id
_entity_poly.type
_entity_poly.pdbx_seq_one_letter_code
_entity_poly.pdbx_strand_id
1 'polypeptide(L)'
;DVKTKTVTLETFFRKPGYPIPEKSLPASLKNDYSDLIVKYAKRYGVPTNLAHAIVSVESKFNPKARGSAGEVGLMQIKPATARMMGYRGTTKALYDPETNIRWGMQYLATAHQLGGGQVCSTILRYNAGHGATRMNPVSKRYCGKVQALLAG
;
A
#
# COMPACT_ATOMS: atom_id res chain seq x y z
N ASP A 1 -15.47 -9.76 22.66
CA ASP A 1 -16.88 -9.84 22.61
C ASP A 1 -17.40 -9.10 21.43
N VAL A 2 -18.56 -9.34 21.14
CA VAL A 2 -19.19 -8.83 20.01
C VAL A 2 -19.21 -7.39 20.00
N LYS A 3 -19.52 -6.84 21.09
CA LYS A 3 -19.59 -5.49 21.20
C LYS A 3 -18.30 -5.00 20.80
N THR A 4 -17.34 -5.61 21.22
CA THR A 4 -16.04 -5.22 20.94
C THR A 4 -15.85 -5.18 19.51
N LYS A 5 -16.57 -5.99 18.89
CA LYS A 5 -16.36 -6.08 17.53
C LYS A 5 -16.96 -4.97 16.91
N THR A 6 -17.98 -4.57 17.46
CA THR A 6 -18.66 -3.49 16.86
C THR A 6 -17.84 -2.33 17.14
N VAL A 7 -16.80 -2.57 17.82
CA VAL A 7 -16.01 -1.54 17.88
C VAL A 7 -15.62 -1.49 16.56
N THR A 8 -15.68 -0.88 16.12
CA THR A 8 -15.78 -0.61 14.95
C THR A 8 -14.46 -0.32 14.32
N LEU A 9 -14.49 -0.12 13.09
CA LEU A 9 -13.36 0.21 12.31
C LEU A 9 -12.84 1.51 12.82
N GLU A 10 -13.71 2.40 13.20
CA GLU A 10 -13.33 3.67 13.71
C GLU A 10 -12.39 3.56 14.85
N THR A 11 -12.75 2.81 15.83
CA THR A 11 -11.94 2.65 17.02
C THR A 11 -10.64 1.96 16.65
N PHE A 12 -10.73 1.00 15.77
CA PHE A 12 -9.58 0.26 15.32
C PHE A 12 -8.56 1.19 14.67
N PHE A 13 -9.00 2.07 13.80
CA PHE A 13 -8.10 2.97 13.10
C PHE A 13 -7.64 4.16 13.92
N ARG A 14 -8.16 4.32 15.11
CA ARG A 14 -7.70 5.40 15.96
C ARG A 14 -6.47 5.05 16.76
N LYS A 15 -6.04 3.80 16.69
CA LYS A 15 -4.83 3.41 17.39
C LYS A 15 -3.67 4.14 16.77
N PRO A 16 -2.68 4.49 17.57
CA PRO A 16 -1.50 5.15 17.05
C PRO A 16 -0.88 4.39 15.91
N GLY A 17 -0.49 5.08 14.88
CA GLY A 17 0.14 4.45 13.72
C GLY A 17 -0.81 3.98 12.64
N TYR A 18 -2.11 3.99 12.91
CA TYR A 18 -3.06 3.60 11.90
C TYR A 18 -3.47 4.82 11.08
N PRO A 19 -3.72 4.65 9.80
CA PRO A 19 -4.19 5.75 8.98
C PRO A 19 -5.64 6.04 9.36
N ILE A 20 -6.09 7.24 9.07
CA ILE A 20 -7.46 7.61 9.31
C ILE A 20 -8.30 6.90 8.28
N PRO A 21 -9.36 6.21 8.71
CA PRO A 21 -10.17 5.45 7.78
C PRO A 21 -11.06 6.34 6.94
N GLU A 22 -11.24 5.87 5.75
CA GLU A 22 -12.30 6.33 4.92
C GLU A 22 -12.65 7.77 4.91
N LYS A 23 -11.79 8.58 4.52
CA LYS A 23 -12.11 9.95 4.25
C LYS A 23 -11.95 10.16 2.77
N SER A 24 -12.62 11.15 2.27
CA SER A 24 -12.38 11.55 0.90
C SER A 24 -10.94 11.98 0.82
N LEU A 25 -10.28 11.63 -0.25
CA LEU A 25 -8.92 12.04 -0.46
C LEU A 25 -8.86 13.55 -0.61
N PRO A 26 -7.86 14.19 -0.01
CA PRO A 26 -7.64 15.61 -0.26
C PRO A 26 -7.41 15.79 -1.75
N ALA A 27 -7.88 16.92 -2.29
CA ALA A 27 -7.70 17.20 -3.70
C ALA A 27 -6.23 17.13 -4.11
N SER A 28 -5.32 17.48 -3.21
CA SER A 28 -3.89 17.45 -3.51
C SER A 28 -3.35 16.06 -3.77
N LEU A 29 -4.06 15.00 -3.35
CA LEU A 29 -3.62 13.64 -3.57
C LEU A 29 -4.34 12.97 -4.74
N LYS A 30 -5.33 13.64 -5.33
CA LYS A 30 -6.05 13.04 -6.45
C LYS A 30 -5.24 13.16 -7.73
N ASN A 31 -5.28 12.13 -8.53
CA ASN A 31 -4.59 12.08 -9.81
C ASN A 31 -5.31 11.09 -10.74
N ASP A 32 -4.75 10.87 -11.93
CA ASP A 32 -5.36 10.01 -12.93
C ASP A 32 -5.56 8.57 -12.48
N TYR A 33 -4.84 8.12 -11.47
CA TYR A 33 -4.92 6.74 -11.02
C TYR A 33 -5.73 6.58 -9.74
N SER A 34 -6.26 7.69 -9.20
CA SER A 34 -6.99 7.65 -7.93
C SER A 34 -8.16 6.69 -7.93
N ASP A 35 -8.92 6.66 -9.02
CA ASP A 35 -10.07 5.76 -9.10
C ASP A 35 -9.67 4.29 -9.03
N LEU A 36 -8.57 3.93 -9.70
CA LEU A 36 -8.06 2.57 -9.65
C LEU A 36 -7.54 2.22 -8.25
N ILE A 37 -6.85 3.16 -7.64
CA ILE A 37 -6.31 2.95 -6.30
C ILE A 37 -7.46 2.74 -5.31
N VAL A 38 -8.49 3.57 -5.38
CA VAL A 38 -9.66 3.44 -4.50
C VAL A 38 -10.34 2.09 -4.72
N LYS A 39 -10.54 1.73 -6.00
CA LYS A 39 -11.21 0.48 -6.34
C LYS A 39 -10.53 -0.73 -5.70
N TYR A 40 -9.22 -0.84 -5.87
CA TYR A 40 -8.50 -2.01 -5.37
C TYR A 40 -8.18 -1.94 -3.89
N ALA A 41 -8.00 -0.72 -3.34
CA ALA A 41 -7.84 -0.57 -1.89
C ALA A 41 -9.10 -1.06 -1.18
N LYS A 42 -10.28 -0.68 -1.69
CA LYS A 42 -11.52 -1.13 -1.10
C LYS A 42 -11.71 -2.62 -1.27
N ARG A 43 -11.37 -3.14 -2.44
CA ARG A 43 -11.52 -4.57 -2.69
C ARG A 43 -10.71 -5.41 -1.71
N TYR A 44 -9.50 -4.99 -1.40
CA TYR A 44 -8.60 -5.76 -0.56
C TYR A 44 -8.50 -5.28 0.89
N GLY A 45 -9.31 -4.29 1.25
CA GLY A 45 -9.37 -3.84 2.64
C GLY A 45 -8.20 -2.98 3.10
N VAL A 46 -7.61 -2.22 2.20
CA VAL A 46 -6.53 -1.30 2.54
C VAL A 46 -7.09 0.11 2.67
N PRO A 47 -6.74 0.86 3.71
CA PRO A 47 -7.17 2.25 3.80
C PRO A 47 -6.73 3.04 2.57
N THR A 48 -7.67 3.74 1.97
CA THR A 48 -7.44 4.43 0.70
C THR A 48 -6.30 5.45 0.76
N ASN A 49 -6.25 6.23 1.83
CA ASN A 49 -5.21 7.24 1.96
C ASN A 49 -3.82 6.62 2.13
N LEU A 50 -3.75 5.48 2.81
CA LEU A 50 -2.49 4.75 2.94
C LEU A 50 -2.04 4.24 1.57
N ALA A 51 -2.97 3.68 0.80
CA ALA A 51 -2.66 3.17 -0.53
C ALA A 51 -2.13 4.28 -1.43
N HIS A 52 -2.78 5.45 -1.43
CA HIS A 52 -2.31 6.59 -2.23
C HIS A 52 -0.92 7.05 -1.79
N ALA A 53 -0.68 7.12 -0.49
CA ALA A 53 0.62 7.55 0.02
C ALA A 53 1.72 6.59 -0.43
N ILE A 54 1.43 5.29 -0.42
CA ILE A 54 2.40 4.29 -0.85
C ILE A 54 2.72 4.44 -2.34
N VAL A 55 1.69 4.60 -3.18
CA VAL A 55 1.93 4.80 -4.62
C VAL A 55 2.77 6.06 -4.83
N SER A 56 2.48 7.13 -4.09
CA SER A 56 3.25 8.37 -4.19
C SER A 56 4.72 8.14 -3.85
N VAL A 57 4.99 7.44 -2.76
CA VAL A 57 6.38 7.18 -2.35
C VAL A 57 7.08 6.25 -3.32
N GLU A 58 6.37 5.21 -3.81
CA GLU A 58 6.99 4.22 -4.68
C GLU A 58 7.34 4.74 -6.06
N SER A 59 6.44 5.48 -6.68
CA SER A 59 6.61 5.85 -8.07
C SER A 59 6.32 7.30 -8.40
N LYS A 60 5.81 8.08 -7.45
CA LYS A 60 5.30 9.42 -7.71
C LYS A 60 4.26 9.38 -8.83
N PHE A 61 3.47 8.32 -8.82
CA PHE A 61 2.41 8.08 -9.80
C PHE A 61 2.93 7.95 -11.24
N ASN A 62 4.16 7.48 -11.40
CA ASN A 62 4.71 7.22 -12.72
C ASN A 62 4.52 5.75 -13.07
N PRO A 63 3.62 5.42 -14.02
CA PRO A 63 3.35 4.03 -14.36
C PRO A 63 4.54 3.31 -15.01
N LYS A 64 5.53 4.07 -15.47
CA LYS A 64 6.71 3.50 -16.13
C LYS A 64 7.89 3.36 -15.18
N ALA A 65 7.71 3.68 -13.90
CA ALA A 65 8.81 3.63 -12.94
C ALA A 65 9.38 2.22 -12.83
N ARG A 66 10.69 2.15 -12.71
CA ARG A 66 11.40 0.89 -12.56
C ARG A 66 12.41 1.04 -11.43
N GLY A 67 12.39 0.11 -10.49
CA GLY A 67 13.33 0.14 -9.37
C GLY A 67 14.59 -0.60 -9.68
N SER A 68 15.64 -0.35 -8.88
CA SER A 68 16.95 -0.95 -9.09
C SER A 68 16.96 -2.46 -8.87
N ALA A 69 16.00 -2.99 -8.13
CA ALA A 69 15.91 -4.42 -7.89
C ALA A 69 14.86 -5.08 -8.81
N GLY A 70 14.44 -4.39 -9.86
CA GLY A 70 13.49 -4.94 -10.82
C GLY A 70 12.03 -4.70 -10.48
N GLU A 71 11.76 -3.83 -9.51
CA GLU A 71 10.39 -3.45 -9.19
C GLU A 71 9.80 -2.67 -10.34
N VAL A 72 8.52 -2.86 -10.60
CA VAL A 72 7.87 -2.20 -11.75
C VAL A 72 6.62 -1.45 -11.40
N GLY A 73 6.43 -0.33 -12.06
CA GLY A 73 5.18 0.40 -12.14
C GLY A 73 4.76 1.19 -10.93
N LEU A 74 3.50 1.53 -10.90
CA LEU A 74 2.95 2.44 -9.90
C LEU A 74 3.20 2.00 -8.46
N MET A 75 3.08 0.73 -8.17
CA MET A 75 3.27 0.22 -6.82
C MET A 75 4.63 -0.46 -6.61
N GLN A 76 5.48 -0.42 -7.63
CA GLN A 76 6.84 -0.97 -7.55
C GLN A 76 6.84 -2.41 -7.03
N ILE A 77 6.03 -3.25 -7.66
CA ILE A 77 5.98 -4.66 -7.30
C ILE A 77 6.98 -5.43 -8.15
N LYS A 78 7.66 -6.38 -7.54
CA LYS A 78 8.58 -7.23 -8.29
C LYS A 78 7.79 -8.28 -9.06
N PRO A 79 8.17 -8.57 -10.31
CA PRO A 79 7.49 -9.62 -11.08
C PRO A 79 7.43 -10.95 -10.35
N ALA A 80 8.52 -11.34 -9.68
CA ALA A 80 8.53 -12.60 -8.94
C ALA A 80 7.50 -12.61 -7.81
N THR A 81 7.33 -11.48 -7.12
CA THR A 81 6.35 -11.34 -6.05
C THR A 81 4.93 -11.47 -6.62
N ALA A 82 4.67 -10.80 -7.72
CA ALA A 82 3.35 -10.88 -8.37
C ALA A 82 3.05 -12.32 -8.77
N ARG A 83 4.03 -13.02 -9.33
CA ARG A 83 3.85 -14.41 -9.77
C ARG A 83 3.59 -15.35 -8.60
N MET A 84 4.26 -15.12 -7.47
CA MET A 84 4.00 -15.91 -6.27
C MET A 84 2.56 -15.78 -5.81
N MET A 85 1.94 -14.64 -6.09
CA MET A 85 0.56 -14.42 -5.71
C MET A 85 -0.45 -14.88 -6.77
N GLY A 86 0.05 -15.40 -7.88
CA GLY A 86 -0.83 -15.93 -8.91
C GLY A 86 -0.86 -15.17 -10.24
N TYR A 87 -0.06 -14.10 -10.34
CA TYR A 87 0.01 -13.37 -11.60
C TYR A 87 0.61 -14.25 -12.69
N ARG A 88 -0.05 -14.33 -13.84
CA ARG A 88 0.39 -15.18 -14.95
C ARG A 88 0.82 -14.40 -16.18
N GLY A 89 0.78 -13.08 -16.13
CA GLY A 89 1.13 -12.28 -17.29
C GLY A 89 2.63 -12.04 -17.41
N THR A 90 3.00 -11.23 -18.39
CA THR A 90 4.39 -10.88 -18.63
C THR A 90 4.83 -9.75 -17.72
N THR A 91 6.14 -9.56 -17.60
CA THR A 91 6.68 -8.42 -16.87
C THR A 91 6.24 -7.12 -17.55
N LYS A 92 6.20 -7.09 -18.87
CA LYS A 92 5.76 -5.91 -19.60
C LYS A 92 4.32 -5.54 -19.26
N ALA A 93 3.44 -6.54 -19.22
CA ALA A 93 2.03 -6.31 -18.90
C ALA A 93 1.83 -5.86 -17.47
N LEU A 94 2.78 -6.15 -16.58
CA LEU A 94 2.69 -5.74 -15.20
C LEU A 94 2.86 -4.22 -15.03
N TYR A 95 3.33 -3.53 -16.06
CA TYR A 95 3.41 -2.07 -16.05
C TYR A 95 2.03 -1.43 -16.28
N ASP A 96 1.06 -2.18 -16.81
CA ASP A 96 -0.28 -1.65 -17.01
C ASP A 96 -0.83 -1.14 -15.67
N PRO A 97 -1.33 0.10 -15.61
CA PRO A 97 -1.77 0.69 -14.34
C PRO A 97 -2.74 -0.17 -13.54
N GLU A 98 -3.79 -0.67 -14.18
CA GLU A 98 -4.77 -1.47 -13.45
C GLU A 98 -4.18 -2.80 -12.98
N THR A 99 -3.42 -3.46 -13.83
CA THR A 99 -2.76 -4.72 -13.48
C THR A 99 -1.80 -4.50 -12.32
N ASN A 100 -1.01 -3.46 -12.39
CA ASN A 100 -0.02 -3.16 -11.36
C ASN A 100 -0.68 -2.86 -10.02
N ILE A 101 -1.69 -2.00 -10.04
CA ILE A 101 -2.40 -1.63 -8.80
C ILE A 101 -3.12 -2.84 -8.21
N ARG A 102 -3.72 -3.69 -9.04
CA ARG A 102 -4.39 -4.88 -8.54
C ARG A 102 -3.44 -5.78 -7.75
N TRP A 103 -2.33 -6.15 -8.37
CA TRP A 103 -1.39 -7.08 -7.72
C TRP A 103 -0.59 -6.42 -6.60
N GLY A 104 -0.20 -5.16 -6.78
CA GLY A 104 0.47 -4.41 -5.74
C GLY A 104 -0.41 -4.20 -4.53
N MET A 105 -1.70 -3.92 -4.74
CA MET A 105 -2.63 -3.70 -3.64
C MET A 105 -2.87 -4.99 -2.86
N GLN A 106 -2.93 -6.11 -3.55
CA GLN A 106 -3.11 -7.39 -2.89
C GLN A 106 -1.89 -7.71 -2.01
N TYR A 107 -0.70 -7.41 -2.49
CA TYR A 107 0.52 -7.58 -1.71
C TYR A 107 0.52 -6.64 -0.49
N LEU A 108 0.09 -5.40 -0.70
CA LEU A 108 0.00 -4.42 0.37
C LEU A 108 -1.03 -4.84 1.42
N ALA A 109 -2.14 -5.40 0.98
CA ALA A 109 -3.18 -5.85 1.91
C ALA A 109 -2.65 -6.90 2.87
N THR A 110 -1.85 -7.84 2.37
CA THR A 110 -1.23 -8.85 3.23
C THR A 110 -0.23 -8.20 4.20
N ALA A 111 0.57 -7.26 3.70
CA ALA A 111 1.50 -6.53 4.57
C ALA A 111 0.76 -5.79 5.68
N HIS A 112 -0.38 -5.20 5.34
CA HIS A 112 -1.22 -4.46 6.27
C HIS A 112 -1.78 -5.38 7.35
N GLN A 113 -2.27 -6.54 6.95
CA GLN A 113 -2.78 -7.53 7.88
C GLN A 113 -1.67 -8.04 8.81
N LEU A 114 -0.55 -8.43 8.25
CA LEU A 114 0.57 -8.94 9.04
C LEU A 114 1.14 -7.86 9.96
N GLY A 115 1.04 -6.60 9.56
CA GLY A 115 1.49 -5.48 10.36
C GLY A 115 0.48 -5.03 11.41
N GLY A 116 -0.65 -5.73 11.53
CA GLY A 116 -1.68 -5.36 12.50
C GLY A 116 -2.33 -4.03 12.21
N GLY A 117 -2.28 -3.58 10.97
CA GLY A 117 -2.83 -2.30 10.56
C GLY A 117 -1.97 -1.09 10.92
N GLN A 118 -0.84 -1.29 11.59
CA GLN A 118 0.06 -0.21 11.96
C GLN A 118 0.82 0.27 10.73
N VAL A 119 0.94 1.57 10.57
CA VAL A 119 1.57 2.13 9.38
C VAL A 119 3.00 1.64 9.19
N CYS A 120 3.86 1.82 10.17
CA CYS A 120 5.26 1.45 9.99
C CYS A 120 5.48 -0.06 9.88
N SER A 121 4.68 -0.86 10.58
CA SER A 121 4.75 -2.32 10.44
C SER A 121 4.30 -2.77 9.06
N THR A 122 3.30 -2.10 8.50
CA THR A 122 2.83 -2.36 7.15
C THR A 122 3.91 -1.99 6.14
N ILE A 123 4.50 -0.82 6.29
CA ILE A 123 5.55 -0.35 5.39
C ILE A 123 6.76 -1.28 5.42
N LEU A 124 7.14 -1.72 6.60
CA LEU A 124 8.25 -2.65 6.74
C LEU A 124 8.01 -3.91 5.91
N ARG A 125 6.82 -4.47 6.03
CA ARG A 125 6.51 -5.71 5.32
C ARG A 125 6.26 -5.52 3.84
N TYR A 126 5.82 -4.35 3.45
CA TYR A 126 5.68 -4.02 2.04
C TYR A 126 7.05 -3.81 1.39
N ASN A 127 7.93 -3.10 2.07
CA ASN A 127 9.25 -2.73 1.54
C ASN A 127 10.29 -3.83 1.68
N ALA A 128 10.32 -4.50 2.83
CA ALA A 128 11.36 -5.48 3.13
C ALA A 128 10.87 -6.94 3.08
N GLY A 129 9.59 -7.15 2.78
CA GLY A 129 9.02 -8.50 2.66
C GLY A 129 8.08 -8.85 3.80
N HIS A 130 7.11 -9.71 3.51
CA HIS A 130 6.07 -10.08 4.48
C HIS A 130 6.62 -10.70 5.75
N GLY A 131 7.77 -11.34 5.68
CA GLY A 131 8.39 -11.95 6.86
C GLY A 131 9.22 -11.02 7.70
N ALA A 132 9.37 -9.76 7.29
CA ALA A 132 10.22 -8.83 8.02
C ALA A 132 9.60 -8.47 9.36
N THR A 133 10.40 -8.54 10.43
CA THR A 133 9.92 -8.20 11.77
C THR A 133 10.79 -7.16 12.44
N ARG A 134 11.93 -6.83 11.82
CA ARG A 134 12.87 -5.89 12.41
C ARG A 134 13.00 -4.66 11.53
N MET A 135 12.73 -3.50 12.11
CA MET A 135 12.80 -2.24 11.37
C MET A 135 14.22 -1.99 10.86
N ASN A 136 14.33 -1.40 9.70
CA ASN A 136 15.59 -1.02 9.07
C ASN A 136 15.55 0.44 8.65
N PRO A 137 16.72 1.08 8.42
CA PRO A 137 16.75 2.51 8.12
C PRO A 137 15.97 2.91 6.86
N VAL A 138 15.98 2.07 5.83
CA VAL A 138 15.26 2.38 4.59
C VAL A 138 13.76 2.37 4.82
N SER A 139 13.25 1.32 5.48
CA SER A 139 11.83 1.23 5.78
C SER A 139 11.39 2.31 6.76
N LYS A 140 12.28 2.71 7.67
CA LYS A 140 11.97 3.78 8.62
C LYS A 140 11.80 5.11 7.89
N ARG A 141 12.68 5.42 6.96
CA ARG A 141 12.56 6.64 6.16
C ARG A 141 11.30 6.61 5.31
N TYR A 142 11.01 5.45 4.73
CA TYR A 142 9.81 5.26 3.94
C TYR A 142 8.57 5.54 4.80
N CYS A 143 8.53 4.97 6.01
CA CYS A 143 7.40 5.19 6.90
C CYS A 143 7.25 6.66 7.25
N GLY A 144 8.34 7.36 7.47
CA GLY A 144 8.30 8.80 7.75
C GLY A 144 7.66 9.57 6.61
N LYS A 145 7.99 9.23 5.37
CA LYS A 145 7.40 9.89 4.20
C LYS A 145 5.89 9.62 4.12
N VAL A 146 5.50 8.38 4.37
CA VAL A 146 4.09 8.01 4.34
C VAL A 146 3.33 8.76 5.44
N GLN A 147 3.88 8.79 6.65
CA GLN A 147 3.24 9.50 7.75
C GLN A 147 3.07 10.98 7.47
N ALA A 148 4.05 11.60 6.82
CA ALA A 148 3.96 13.00 6.44
C ALA A 148 2.82 13.22 5.44
N LEU A 149 2.66 12.33 4.48
CA LEU A 149 1.58 12.42 3.51
C LEU A 149 0.21 12.21 4.15
N LEU A 150 0.13 11.30 5.13
CA LEU A 150 -1.13 11.05 5.82
C LEU A 150 -1.54 12.23 6.71
N ALA A 151 -0.57 12.95 7.23
CA ALA A 151 -0.83 14.09 8.09
C ALA A 151 -1.22 15.34 7.30
N GLY A 152 -0.77 15.42 6.07
CA GLY A 152 -1.07 16.55 5.21
C GLY A 152 -2.39 16.41 4.53
#